data_82b4ec38083791ac3529236ed74a31de
#
_entry.id   82b4ec38083791ac3529236ed74a31de
#
_cell.length_a   1.000
_cell.length_b   1.000
_cell.length_c   1.000
_cell.angle_alpha   90.00
_cell.angle_beta   90.00
_cell.angle_gamma   90.00
#
_symmetry.space_group_name_H-M   'P 1'
#
loop_
_entity.id
_entity.type
_entity.pdbx_description
1 polymer ?
#
loop_
_entity_poly.entity_id
_entity_poly.type
_entity_poly.pdbx_seq_one_letter_code
_entity_poly.pdbx_strand_id
1 'polypeptide(L)'
;PESYTDMLASAEMVDRINGNNYEIKTDDDVSEIVFNAEGDMVFAEMKGADYDDPRWETLLNQLDLTEALNFILHGNREYLAMPSVGFLAGRYTENGPNGIGGRGFGSLSYNNFGENPPEWYISEDDENASFGMNIFPSAPVVASTFNPELAYEQGRLIGNDALFVGLPILWGPGMNTHRSPYNGRNGEYYSEDPILTGVVGMEFSIGALDKGLIAAPKHYAFNDQETNRTGVAPYLEEQRAREVELRAFQLAFEATKYDEERGEDVGMLGVMASFSKIGP
;
A
#
# COMPACT_ATOMS: atom_id res chain seq x y z
N PRO A 1 -15.36 -36.20 7.79
CA PRO A 1 -14.41 -35.64 6.86
C PRO A 1 -13.19 -36.54 6.78
N GLU A 2 -13.23 -37.50 5.88
CA GLU A 2 -12.17 -38.48 5.68
C GLU A 2 -11.23 -38.07 4.52
N SER A 3 -11.12 -36.79 4.24
CA SER A 3 -10.33 -36.29 3.11
C SER A 3 -9.26 -35.27 3.45
N TYR A 4 -8.78 -35.29 4.71
CA TYR A 4 -7.55 -34.56 5.00
C TYR A 4 -6.37 -35.41 4.49
N THR A 5 -5.90 -35.05 3.31
CA THR A 5 -4.57 -35.48 2.90
C THR A 5 -3.61 -34.48 3.54
N ASP A 6 -2.83 -34.91 4.52
CA ASP A 6 -1.75 -34.12 5.08
C ASP A 6 -0.80 -33.75 3.91
N MET A 7 -0.81 -32.50 3.48
CA MET A 7 0.21 -32.00 2.56
C MET A 7 1.48 -31.79 3.36
N LEU A 8 2.28 -32.83 3.46
CA LEU A 8 3.61 -32.70 4.03
C LEU A 8 4.50 -31.87 3.12
N ALA A 9 5.31 -30.99 3.72
CA ALA A 9 6.32 -30.27 2.98
C ALA A 9 7.23 -31.26 2.25
N SER A 10 7.55 -31.00 0.99
CA SER A 10 8.50 -31.82 0.24
C SER A 10 9.88 -31.79 0.90
N ALA A 11 10.68 -32.82 0.69
CA ALA A 11 12.06 -32.84 1.20
C ALA A 11 12.85 -31.60 0.75
N GLU A 12 12.63 -31.12 -0.47
CA GLU A 12 13.24 -29.90 -0.98
C GLU A 12 12.78 -28.66 -0.20
N MET A 13 11.49 -28.54 0.14
CA MET A 13 10.99 -27.44 0.99
C MET A 13 11.59 -27.48 2.38
N VAL A 14 11.69 -28.69 2.97
CA VAL A 14 12.32 -28.88 4.29
C VAL A 14 13.79 -28.50 4.23
N ASP A 15 14.52 -28.92 3.22
CA ASP A 15 15.93 -28.58 3.03
C ASP A 15 16.13 -27.06 2.86
N ARG A 16 15.26 -26.38 2.11
CA ARG A 16 15.29 -24.91 1.95
C ARG A 16 14.99 -24.18 3.27
N ILE A 17 14.06 -24.69 4.08
CA ILE A 17 13.74 -24.10 5.39
C ILE A 17 14.87 -24.32 6.39
N ASN A 18 15.43 -25.50 6.41
CA ASN A 18 16.49 -25.88 7.36
C ASN A 18 17.90 -25.43 6.91
N GLY A 19 18.07 -25.22 5.62
CA GLY A 19 19.37 -25.00 5.02
C GLY A 19 19.99 -23.63 5.32
N ASN A 20 19.21 -22.61 5.73
CA ASN A 20 19.71 -21.24 5.92
C ASN A 20 20.65 -20.77 4.79
N ASN A 21 20.49 -21.33 3.60
CA ASN A 21 21.37 -21.10 2.46
C ASN A 21 21.00 -19.78 1.78
N TYR A 22 21.09 -18.69 2.52
CA TYR A 22 21.33 -17.41 1.90
C TYR A 22 22.85 -17.40 1.53
N GLU A 23 23.15 -17.76 0.31
CA GLU A 23 24.42 -17.32 -0.26
C GLU A 23 24.41 -15.81 -0.25
N ILE A 24 25.11 -15.23 0.72
CA ILE A 24 25.41 -13.81 0.67
C ILE A 24 26.29 -13.68 -0.57
N LYS A 25 25.77 -13.04 -1.62
CA LYS A 25 26.59 -12.69 -2.78
C LYS A 25 27.79 -11.92 -2.27
N THR A 26 28.98 -12.40 -2.58
CA THR A 26 30.20 -11.70 -2.24
C THR A 26 30.39 -10.52 -3.19
N ASP A 27 31.14 -9.51 -2.77
CA ASP A 27 31.35 -8.24 -3.48
C ASP A 27 31.84 -8.37 -4.93
N ASP A 28 32.24 -9.56 -5.35
CA ASP A 28 32.77 -9.82 -6.71
C ASP A 28 31.73 -9.64 -7.83
N ASP A 29 30.42 -9.60 -7.47
CA ASP A 29 29.31 -9.46 -8.41
C ASP A 29 28.64 -8.06 -8.37
N VAL A 30 29.16 -7.13 -7.59
CA VAL A 30 28.59 -5.79 -7.45
C VAL A 30 29.34 -4.85 -8.37
N SER A 31 28.67 -4.34 -9.40
CA SER A 31 29.18 -3.22 -10.18
C SER A 31 29.43 -2.01 -9.27
N GLU A 32 30.45 -1.24 -9.55
CA GLU A 32 30.77 -0.02 -8.81
C GLU A 32 29.55 0.91 -8.86
N ILE A 33 28.96 1.20 -7.69
CA ILE A 33 27.82 2.11 -7.57
C ILE A 33 28.37 3.52 -7.47
N VAL A 34 27.94 4.37 -8.39
CA VAL A 34 28.32 5.78 -8.42
C VAL A 34 27.27 6.60 -7.67
N PHE A 35 27.73 7.53 -6.84
CA PHE A 35 26.89 8.52 -6.16
C PHE A 35 27.46 9.92 -6.38
N ASN A 36 26.61 10.93 -6.21
CA ASN A 36 26.98 12.35 -6.28
C ASN A 36 27.60 12.75 -7.64
N ALA A 37 27.21 12.09 -8.73
CA ALA A 37 27.58 12.55 -10.06
C ALA A 37 26.98 13.93 -10.35
N GLU A 38 27.70 14.78 -11.07
CA GLU A 38 27.17 16.05 -11.53
C GLU A 38 26.03 15.82 -12.54
N GLY A 39 24.89 16.49 -12.33
CA GLY A 39 23.72 16.41 -13.21
C GLY A 39 22.58 17.28 -12.69
N ASP A 40 21.59 17.49 -13.53
CA ASP A 40 20.43 18.32 -13.25
C ASP A 40 19.09 17.58 -13.48
N MET A 41 19.17 16.27 -13.69
CA MET A 41 18.03 15.43 -13.93
C MET A 41 17.16 15.30 -12.66
N VAL A 42 15.86 15.41 -12.81
CA VAL A 42 14.91 15.27 -11.68
C VAL A 42 14.02 14.05 -11.85
N PHE A 43 13.65 13.45 -10.73
CA PHE A 43 12.82 12.23 -10.68
C PHE A 43 11.52 12.36 -11.48
N ALA A 44 10.92 13.56 -11.50
CA ALA A 44 9.68 13.81 -12.22
C ALA A 44 9.79 13.60 -13.75
N GLU A 45 11.01 13.74 -14.31
CA GLU A 45 11.25 13.48 -15.74
C GLU A 45 11.18 12.00 -16.12
N MET A 46 11.23 11.13 -15.10
CA MET A 46 11.10 9.68 -15.28
C MET A 46 9.65 9.20 -15.31
N LYS A 47 8.67 10.12 -15.19
CA LYS A 47 7.25 9.76 -15.27
C LYS A 47 6.95 9.05 -16.60
N GLY A 48 6.46 7.82 -16.54
CA GLY A 48 6.13 7.00 -17.71
C GLY A 48 7.34 6.34 -18.39
N ALA A 49 8.54 6.45 -17.83
CA ALA A 49 9.71 5.75 -18.36
C ALA A 49 9.61 4.24 -18.08
N ASP A 50 10.03 3.43 -19.05
CA ASP A 50 10.15 2.00 -18.86
C ASP A 50 11.19 1.65 -17.79
N TYR A 51 11.04 0.47 -17.17
CA TYR A 51 11.97 0.00 -16.14
C TYR A 51 13.43 -0.07 -16.64
N ASP A 52 13.62 -0.43 -17.90
CA ASP A 52 14.94 -0.56 -18.54
C ASP A 52 15.43 0.75 -19.22
N ASP A 53 14.76 1.89 -18.97
CA ASP A 53 15.17 3.16 -19.55
C ASP A 53 16.56 3.56 -19.02
N PRO A 54 17.56 3.78 -19.91
CA PRO A 54 18.93 4.09 -19.49
C PRO A 54 19.05 5.38 -18.68
N ARG A 55 18.08 6.27 -18.71
CA ARG A 55 18.04 7.48 -17.89
C ARG A 55 17.98 7.18 -16.40
N TRP A 56 17.48 6.00 -16.00
CA TRP A 56 17.50 5.58 -14.60
C TRP A 56 18.90 5.52 -14.03
N GLU A 57 19.87 5.02 -14.80
CA GLU A 57 21.26 4.97 -14.36
C GLU A 57 21.81 6.38 -14.15
N THR A 58 21.54 7.32 -15.07
CA THR A 58 21.94 8.71 -14.95
C THR A 58 21.37 9.36 -13.69
N LEU A 59 20.06 9.20 -13.46
CA LEU A 59 19.37 9.74 -12.28
C LEU A 59 19.93 9.14 -10.98
N LEU A 60 20.10 7.83 -10.93
CA LEU A 60 20.59 7.13 -9.74
C LEU A 60 22.04 7.52 -9.40
N ASN A 61 22.89 7.76 -10.40
CA ASN A 61 24.24 8.22 -10.18
C ASN A 61 24.33 9.63 -9.57
N GLN A 62 23.29 10.47 -9.76
CA GLN A 62 23.21 11.80 -9.14
C GLN A 62 22.80 11.75 -7.66
N LEU A 63 22.23 10.65 -7.17
CA LEU A 63 21.79 10.53 -5.79
C LEU A 63 22.91 10.85 -4.80
N ASP A 64 22.59 11.66 -3.80
CA ASP A 64 23.45 11.76 -2.63
C ASP A 64 23.36 10.48 -1.80
N LEU A 65 24.51 9.93 -1.44
CA LEU A 65 24.56 8.68 -0.68
C LEU A 65 23.82 8.77 0.67
N THR A 66 23.91 9.92 1.34
CA THR A 66 23.25 10.11 2.64
C THR A 66 21.74 10.16 2.47
N GLU A 67 21.25 10.81 1.41
CA GLU A 67 19.82 10.84 1.07
C GLU A 67 19.31 9.43 0.76
N ALA A 68 20.03 8.67 -0.06
CA ALA A 68 19.68 7.29 -0.40
C ALA A 68 19.62 6.38 0.83
N LEU A 69 20.60 6.47 1.71
CA LEU A 69 20.65 5.71 2.96
C LEU A 69 19.50 6.10 3.90
N ASN A 70 19.24 7.39 4.04
CA ASN A 70 18.12 7.87 4.86
C ASN A 70 16.78 7.39 4.31
N PHE A 71 16.58 7.44 3.00
CA PHE A 71 15.38 6.94 2.36
C PHE A 71 15.13 5.45 2.69
N ILE A 72 16.16 4.62 2.64
CA ILE A 72 16.09 3.19 2.94
C ILE A 72 15.86 2.95 4.44
N LEU A 73 16.58 3.64 5.30
CA LEU A 73 16.57 3.40 6.75
C LEU A 73 15.30 3.90 7.44
N HIS A 74 14.73 5.00 6.93
CA HIS A 74 13.53 5.62 7.51
C HIS A 74 12.22 5.24 6.80
N GLY A 75 12.28 4.39 5.78
CA GLY A 75 11.16 4.02 4.91
C GLY A 75 10.11 3.10 5.55
N ASN A 76 9.58 3.45 6.72
CA ASN A 76 8.55 2.65 7.38
C ASN A 76 7.12 3.16 7.09
N ARG A 77 6.79 4.38 7.52
CA ARG A 77 5.47 5.01 7.29
C ARG A 77 5.58 6.31 6.51
N GLU A 78 6.76 6.71 6.23
CA GLU A 78 7.12 7.89 5.46
C GLU A 78 8.33 7.57 4.61
N TYR A 79 8.54 8.36 3.60
CA TYR A 79 9.78 8.38 2.85
C TYR A 79 10.32 9.80 2.82
N LEU A 80 11.62 9.91 3.03
CA LEU A 80 12.29 11.19 3.09
C LEU A 80 12.50 11.75 1.67
N ALA A 81 12.62 13.07 1.58
CA ALA A 81 13.01 13.70 0.33
C ALA A 81 14.43 13.29 -0.09
N MET A 82 14.66 13.27 -1.38
CA MET A 82 15.99 13.18 -1.98
C MET A 82 16.18 14.41 -2.89
N PRO A 83 16.57 15.55 -2.30
CA PRO A 83 16.73 16.82 -3.02
C PRO A 83 17.71 16.73 -4.20
N SER A 84 18.74 15.89 -4.12
CA SER A 84 19.72 15.68 -5.20
C SER A 84 19.09 15.27 -6.54
N VAL A 85 17.90 14.66 -6.50
CA VAL A 85 17.13 14.26 -7.69
C VAL A 85 15.70 14.83 -7.69
N GLY A 86 15.43 15.84 -6.88
CA GLY A 86 14.12 16.50 -6.83
C GLY A 86 12.98 15.60 -6.34
N PHE A 87 13.29 14.51 -5.62
CA PHE A 87 12.27 13.62 -5.08
C PHE A 87 11.72 14.17 -3.77
N LEU A 88 10.40 14.33 -3.70
CA LEU A 88 9.71 14.92 -2.56
C LEU A 88 9.46 13.89 -1.46
N ALA A 89 9.51 14.34 -0.20
CA ALA A 89 9.07 13.53 0.93
C ALA A 89 7.58 13.23 0.83
N GLY A 90 7.16 12.09 1.39
CA GLY A 90 5.78 11.73 1.46
C GLY A 90 5.47 10.79 2.62
N ARG A 91 4.18 10.61 2.86
CA ARG A 91 3.65 9.71 3.88
C ARG A 91 2.58 8.82 3.33
N TYR A 92 2.35 7.72 4.01
CA TYR A 92 1.12 6.94 3.83
C TYR A 92 0.25 7.07 5.07
N THR A 93 -1.05 6.89 4.88
CA THR A 93 -2.01 6.82 5.97
C THR A 93 -2.71 5.47 5.98
N GLU A 94 -3.08 5.04 7.17
CA GLU A 94 -3.96 3.88 7.38
C GLU A 94 -5.41 4.40 7.42
N ASN A 95 -6.38 3.66 7.67
CA ASN A 95 -7.80 3.88 7.91
C ASN A 95 -8.73 3.48 6.76
N GLY A 96 -8.23 3.31 5.55
CA GLY A 96 -9.07 2.79 4.46
C GLY A 96 -10.38 3.56 4.30
N PRO A 97 -11.52 2.86 4.15
CA PRO A 97 -12.80 3.49 3.86
C PRO A 97 -13.34 4.44 4.94
N ASN A 98 -12.84 4.37 6.16
CA ASN A 98 -13.30 5.27 7.23
C ASN A 98 -12.78 6.71 7.11
N GLY A 99 -11.93 6.99 6.14
CA GLY A 99 -11.31 8.29 5.92
C GLY A 99 -9.89 8.36 6.44
N ILE A 100 -9.26 9.52 6.25
CA ILE A 100 -7.90 9.81 6.69
C ILE A 100 -7.86 10.60 8.01
N GLY A 101 -9.01 10.86 8.59
CA GLY A 101 -9.15 11.60 9.85
C GLY A 101 -8.93 10.71 11.06
N GLY A 102 -8.25 11.25 12.05
CA GLY A 102 -8.07 10.64 13.36
C GLY A 102 -6.76 11.02 14.02
N ARG A 103 -6.77 11.05 15.35
CA ARG A 103 -5.55 11.24 16.13
C ARG A 103 -4.59 10.09 15.84
N GLY A 104 -3.45 10.37 15.29
CA GLY A 104 -2.43 9.40 14.89
C GLY A 104 -2.07 9.50 13.41
N PHE A 105 -2.90 10.16 12.62
CA PHE A 105 -2.58 10.55 11.24
C PHE A 105 -2.22 12.02 11.12
N GLY A 106 -2.49 12.79 12.16
CA GLY A 106 -2.24 14.22 12.22
C GLY A 106 -0.78 14.59 12.26
N SER A 107 0.09 13.67 12.54
CA SER A 107 1.48 14.03 12.46
C SER A 107 2.00 13.89 11.04
N LEU A 108 1.52 14.74 10.14
CA LEU A 108 2.41 15.27 9.13
C LEU A 108 3.51 15.95 9.93
N SER A 109 4.54 15.21 10.33
CA SER A 109 5.52 15.79 11.22
C SER A 109 6.15 16.97 10.50
N TYR A 110 6.33 18.05 11.21
CA TYR A 110 7.04 19.25 10.78
C TYR A 110 8.31 18.92 9.97
N ASN A 111 8.94 17.80 10.28
CA ASN A 111 10.13 17.30 9.59
C ASN A 111 9.93 16.97 8.11
N ASN A 112 8.70 16.75 7.63
CA ASN A 112 8.47 16.45 6.23
C ASN A 112 8.46 17.67 5.33
N PHE A 113 8.26 18.88 5.93
CA PHE A 113 8.27 20.14 5.20
C PHE A 113 9.54 20.95 5.44
N GLY A 114 10.47 20.44 6.26
CA GLY A 114 11.67 21.15 6.65
C GLY A 114 11.36 22.46 7.40
N GLU A 115 12.20 23.47 7.22
CA GLU A 115 12.05 24.77 7.90
C GLU A 115 10.96 25.68 7.29
N ASN A 116 10.40 25.29 6.14
CA ASN A 116 9.41 26.08 5.41
C ASN A 116 8.16 25.25 5.09
N PRO A 117 7.32 24.96 6.10
CA PRO A 117 6.06 24.28 5.86
C PRO A 117 5.14 25.15 4.98
N PRO A 118 4.27 24.55 4.17
CA PRO A 118 3.31 25.31 3.39
C PRO A 118 2.35 26.09 4.30
N GLU A 119 1.80 27.22 3.79
CA GLU A 119 0.97 28.15 4.58
C GLU A 119 -0.29 27.48 5.19
N TRP A 120 -0.75 26.41 4.60
CA TRP A 120 -1.90 25.62 5.11
C TRP A 120 -1.52 24.59 6.18
N TYR A 121 -0.23 24.40 6.44
CA TYR A 121 0.21 23.46 7.47
C TYR A 121 -0.12 23.95 8.87
N ILE A 122 -0.83 23.15 9.63
CA ILE A 122 -1.18 23.42 11.02
C ILE A 122 -0.25 22.59 11.90
N SER A 123 0.54 23.25 12.74
CA SER A 123 1.46 22.59 13.67
C SER A 123 0.71 21.70 14.67
N GLU A 124 1.30 20.57 15.04
CA GLU A 124 0.77 19.69 16.10
C GLU A 124 0.67 20.41 17.47
N ASP A 125 1.46 21.46 17.66
CA ASP A 125 1.46 22.29 18.85
C ASP A 125 0.27 23.27 18.92
N ASP A 126 -0.47 23.43 17.82
CA ASP A 126 -1.68 24.23 17.82
C ASP A 126 -2.83 23.39 18.41
N GLU A 127 -3.24 23.72 19.62
CA GLU A 127 -4.35 23.05 20.32
C GLU A 127 -5.69 23.15 19.57
N ASN A 128 -5.79 24.03 18.59
CA ASN A 128 -6.94 24.20 17.69
C ASN A 128 -6.73 23.48 16.35
N ALA A 129 -5.61 22.81 16.16
CA ALA A 129 -5.31 22.10 14.93
C ALA A 129 -6.31 20.95 14.72
N SER A 130 -7.32 21.23 13.93
CA SER A 130 -8.23 20.22 13.41
C SER A 130 -8.18 20.30 11.90
N PHE A 131 -7.70 19.22 11.26
CA PHE A 131 -7.70 19.17 9.80
C PHE A 131 -9.11 19.08 9.21
N GLY A 132 -10.14 18.96 10.05
CA GLY A 132 -11.54 18.90 9.58
C GLY A 132 -11.81 17.77 8.60
N MET A 133 -11.00 16.70 8.65
CA MET A 133 -11.17 15.55 7.76
C MET A 133 -12.51 14.86 7.98
N ASN A 134 -13.09 14.40 6.89
CA ASN A 134 -14.34 13.69 6.96
C ASN A 134 -14.16 12.30 7.54
N ILE A 135 -15.16 11.86 8.31
CA ILE A 135 -15.29 10.48 8.75
C ILE A 135 -16.39 9.83 7.92
N PHE A 136 -16.07 8.71 7.32
CA PHE A 136 -16.95 7.97 6.42
C PHE A 136 -17.49 6.71 7.10
N PRO A 137 -18.60 6.15 6.59
CA PRO A 137 -19.09 4.85 7.03
C PRO A 137 -18.04 3.77 6.91
N SER A 138 -18.07 2.80 7.82
CA SER A 138 -17.15 1.66 7.77
C SER A 138 -17.36 0.77 6.54
N ALA A 139 -16.37 -0.02 6.18
CA ALA A 139 -16.42 -0.89 5.02
C ALA A 139 -17.66 -1.82 4.99
N PRO A 140 -18.04 -2.51 6.09
CA PRO A 140 -19.27 -3.33 6.09
C PRO A 140 -20.54 -2.54 5.83
N VAL A 141 -20.63 -1.30 6.31
CA VAL A 141 -21.79 -0.44 6.11
C VAL A 141 -21.94 -0.08 4.63
N VAL A 142 -20.83 0.29 3.98
CA VAL A 142 -20.82 0.60 2.55
C VAL A 142 -21.17 -0.64 1.73
N ALA A 143 -20.56 -1.78 2.02
CA ALA A 143 -20.84 -3.04 1.33
C ALA A 143 -22.31 -3.47 1.47
N SER A 144 -22.92 -3.23 2.64
CA SER A 144 -24.33 -3.55 2.89
C SER A 144 -25.32 -2.76 2.02
N THR A 145 -24.86 -1.71 1.37
CA THR A 145 -25.69 -0.96 0.41
C THR A 145 -25.80 -1.67 -0.94
N PHE A 146 -24.89 -2.60 -1.26
CA PHE A 146 -24.74 -3.21 -2.58
C PHE A 146 -24.63 -2.19 -3.72
N ASN A 147 -24.10 -1.00 -3.41
CA ASN A 147 -23.99 0.10 -4.36
C ASN A 147 -22.50 0.43 -4.65
N PRO A 148 -21.96 -0.05 -5.78
CA PRO A 148 -20.58 0.23 -6.18
C PRO A 148 -20.30 1.72 -6.39
N GLU A 149 -21.26 2.47 -6.94
CA GLU A 149 -21.10 3.91 -7.19
C GLU A 149 -20.88 4.69 -5.89
N LEU A 150 -21.51 4.25 -4.78
CA LEU A 150 -21.31 4.85 -3.47
C LEU A 150 -19.88 4.62 -2.97
N ALA A 151 -19.33 3.44 -3.22
CA ALA A 151 -17.94 3.13 -2.87
C ALA A 151 -16.96 3.98 -3.68
N TYR A 152 -17.21 4.14 -4.98
CA TYR A 152 -16.44 5.03 -5.84
C TYR A 152 -16.43 6.47 -5.30
N GLU A 153 -17.63 7.02 -5.00
CA GLU A 153 -17.75 8.38 -4.45
C GLU A 153 -17.05 8.51 -3.11
N GLN A 154 -17.11 7.50 -2.25
CA GLN A 154 -16.38 7.48 -0.98
C GLN A 154 -14.86 7.56 -1.23
N GLY A 155 -14.34 6.76 -2.14
CA GLY A 155 -12.92 6.80 -2.53
C GLY A 155 -12.52 8.16 -3.06
N ARG A 156 -13.34 8.75 -3.92
CA ARG A 156 -13.13 10.07 -4.52
C ARG A 156 -13.10 11.19 -3.46
N LEU A 157 -13.99 11.15 -2.49
CA LEU A 157 -14.04 12.11 -1.40
C LEU A 157 -12.84 11.99 -0.46
N ILE A 158 -12.45 10.75 -0.13
CA ILE A 158 -11.23 10.49 0.65
C ILE A 158 -9.99 10.95 -0.12
N GLY A 159 -9.97 10.76 -1.44
CA GLY A 159 -8.93 11.29 -2.31
C GLY A 159 -8.84 12.82 -2.26
N ASN A 160 -9.95 13.54 -2.19
CA ASN A 160 -9.94 14.99 -1.98
C ASN A 160 -9.33 15.39 -0.63
N ASP A 161 -9.72 14.68 0.44
CA ASP A 161 -9.13 14.91 1.77
C ASP A 161 -7.61 14.65 1.73
N ALA A 162 -7.18 13.60 1.02
CA ALA A 162 -5.76 13.26 0.85
C ALA A 162 -4.98 14.34 0.09
N LEU A 163 -5.55 14.87 -0.99
CA LEU A 163 -4.96 16.01 -1.72
C LEU A 163 -4.78 17.23 -0.81
N PHE A 164 -5.78 17.52 0.01
CA PHE A 164 -5.73 18.66 0.93
C PHE A 164 -4.56 18.56 1.92
N VAL A 165 -4.26 17.36 2.42
CA VAL A 165 -3.18 17.13 3.40
C VAL A 165 -1.89 16.61 2.79
N GLY A 166 -1.81 16.50 1.46
CA GLY A 166 -0.59 16.05 0.77
C GLY A 166 -0.25 14.57 1.01
N LEU A 167 -1.25 13.68 1.12
CA LEU A 167 -1.07 12.25 1.31
C LEU A 167 -1.15 11.51 -0.03
N PRO A 168 -0.07 10.94 -0.52
CA PRO A 168 -0.06 10.24 -1.81
C PRO A 168 -0.56 8.79 -1.74
N ILE A 169 -0.49 8.14 -0.57
CA ILE A 169 -0.80 6.72 -0.42
C ILE A 169 -1.71 6.46 0.78
N LEU A 170 -2.75 5.67 0.55
CA LEU A 170 -3.65 5.14 1.56
C LEU A 170 -3.45 3.63 1.72
N TRP A 171 -3.11 3.15 2.91
CA TRP A 171 -3.12 1.73 3.22
C TRP A 171 -4.55 1.24 3.45
N GLY A 172 -5.20 0.96 2.36
CA GLY A 172 -6.59 0.56 2.25
C GLY A 172 -7.01 0.53 0.79
N PRO A 173 -8.22 0.00 0.53
CA PRO A 173 -9.19 -0.54 1.48
C PRO A 173 -8.79 -1.92 2.04
N GLY A 174 -9.40 -2.31 3.18
CA GLY A 174 -9.29 -3.67 3.70
C GLY A 174 -10.17 -4.62 2.91
N MET A 175 -9.57 -5.67 2.31
CA MET A 175 -10.26 -6.56 1.37
C MET A 175 -10.21 -8.04 1.76
N ASN A 176 -9.76 -8.36 2.99
CA ASN A 176 -9.89 -9.71 3.49
C ASN A 176 -11.36 -10.07 3.71
N THR A 177 -11.72 -11.32 3.49
CA THR A 177 -13.09 -11.78 3.68
C THR A 177 -13.40 -12.04 5.16
N HIS A 178 -14.68 -11.90 5.55
CA HIS A 178 -15.15 -12.22 6.89
C HIS A 178 -15.24 -13.74 7.08
N ARG A 179 -14.12 -14.43 7.22
CA ARG A 179 -14.09 -15.87 7.44
C ARG A 179 -14.61 -16.26 8.83
N SER A 180 -14.31 -15.45 9.82
CA SER A 180 -14.72 -15.69 11.21
C SER A 180 -15.36 -14.43 11.79
N PRO A 181 -16.50 -14.53 12.48
CA PRO A 181 -17.10 -13.40 13.17
C PRO A 181 -16.26 -12.89 14.34
N TYR A 182 -15.30 -13.67 14.80
CA TYR A 182 -14.40 -13.32 15.91
C TYR A 182 -13.15 -12.58 15.49
N ASN A 183 -12.95 -12.34 14.20
CA ASN A 183 -11.83 -11.50 13.76
C ASN A 183 -12.07 -10.05 14.18
N GLY A 184 -11.18 -9.51 15.00
CA GLY A 184 -11.29 -8.15 15.54
C GLY A 184 -11.24 -7.04 14.48
N ARG A 185 -10.88 -7.37 13.23
CA ARG A 185 -10.77 -6.42 12.13
C ARG A 185 -11.89 -6.49 11.09
N ASN A 186 -12.93 -7.28 11.32
CA ASN A 186 -14.07 -7.35 10.39
C ASN A 186 -14.73 -5.98 10.15
N GLY A 187 -14.62 -5.06 11.10
CA GLY A 187 -15.14 -3.69 10.95
C GLY A 187 -14.47 -2.84 9.87
N GLU A 188 -13.28 -3.24 9.39
CA GLU A 188 -12.58 -2.56 8.28
C GLU A 188 -12.60 -3.35 6.96
N TYR A 189 -13.20 -4.53 6.94
CA TYR A 189 -13.36 -5.38 5.76
C TYR A 189 -14.80 -5.34 5.26
N TYR A 190 -15.00 -5.48 3.96
CA TYR A 190 -16.30 -5.24 3.35
C TYR A 190 -17.32 -6.34 3.62
N SER A 191 -16.98 -7.60 3.39
CA SER A 191 -17.94 -8.70 3.40
C SER A 191 -17.27 -10.08 3.56
N GLU A 192 -18.09 -11.09 3.78
CA GLU A 192 -17.72 -12.51 3.64
C GLU A 192 -17.71 -12.96 2.17
N ASP A 193 -18.40 -12.24 1.30
CA ASP A 193 -18.48 -12.53 -0.13
C ASP A 193 -17.30 -11.90 -0.89
N PRO A 194 -16.49 -12.72 -1.61
CA PRO A 194 -15.31 -12.21 -2.30
C PRO A 194 -15.65 -11.32 -3.50
N ILE A 195 -16.81 -11.51 -4.13
CA ILE A 195 -17.23 -10.71 -5.28
C ILE A 195 -17.69 -9.33 -4.80
N LEU A 196 -18.54 -9.30 -3.77
CA LEU A 196 -18.99 -8.04 -3.17
C LEU A 196 -17.79 -7.24 -2.65
N THR A 197 -16.89 -7.90 -1.89
CA THR A 197 -15.66 -7.28 -1.39
C THR A 197 -14.81 -6.75 -2.53
N GLY A 198 -14.62 -7.55 -3.58
CA GLY A 198 -13.82 -7.19 -4.74
C GLY A 198 -14.37 -6.00 -5.49
N VAL A 199 -15.65 -6.02 -5.83
CA VAL A 199 -16.31 -4.92 -6.58
C VAL A 199 -16.32 -3.63 -5.78
N VAL A 200 -16.71 -3.66 -4.51
CA VAL A 200 -16.75 -2.45 -3.66
C VAL A 200 -15.35 -1.89 -3.42
N GLY A 201 -14.37 -2.76 -3.15
CA GLY A 201 -12.98 -2.35 -2.96
C GLY A 201 -12.32 -1.82 -4.22
N MET A 202 -12.65 -2.39 -5.37
CA MET A 202 -12.24 -1.93 -6.69
C MET A 202 -12.74 -0.50 -6.95
N GLU A 203 -14.04 -0.28 -6.82
CA GLU A 203 -14.66 1.03 -7.08
C GLU A 203 -14.14 2.11 -6.14
N PHE A 204 -13.98 1.78 -4.86
CA PHE A 204 -13.33 2.67 -3.91
C PHE A 204 -11.93 3.07 -4.37
N SER A 205 -11.15 2.10 -4.80
CA SER A 205 -9.76 2.32 -5.21
C SER A 205 -9.66 3.15 -6.49
N ILE A 206 -10.55 2.94 -7.45
CA ILE A 206 -10.65 3.76 -8.67
C ILE A 206 -11.05 5.19 -8.31
N GLY A 207 -12.03 5.37 -7.42
CA GLY A 207 -12.44 6.69 -6.95
C GLY A 207 -11.30 7.46 -6.27
N ALA A 208 -10.49 6.78 -5.46
CA ALA A 208 -9.30 7.35 -4.84
C ALA A 208 -8.25 7.76 -5.89
N LEU A 209 -8.02 6.91 -6.87
CA LEU A 209 -7.08 7.15 -7.97
C LEU A 209 -7.48 8.36 -8.83
N ASP A 210 -8.77 8.64 -8.98
CA ASP A 210 -9.29 9.85 -9.64
C ASP A 210 -8.75 11.15 -9.06
N LYS A 211 -8.32 11.11 -7.82
CA LYS A 211 -7.73 12.25 -7.11
C LYS A 211 -6.22 12.12 -6.93
N GLY A 212 -5.60 11.14 -7.59
CA GLY A 212 -4.18 10.87 -7.48
C GLY A 212 -3.78 10.13 -6.19
N LEU A 213 -4.74 9.72 -5.35
CA LEU A 213 -4.47 8.93 -4.16
C LEU A 213 -4.27 7.47 -4.53
N ILE A 214 -3.08 6.94 -4.28
CA ILE A 214 -2.77 5.53 -4.45
C ILE A 214 -3.44 4.73 -3.34
N ALA A 215 -4.49 3.98 -3.66
CA ALA A 215 -5.04 2.98 -2.77
C ALA A 215 -4.13 1.74 -2.77
N ALA A 216 -3.81 1.23 -1.59
CA ALA A 216 -3.06 0.01 -1.39
C ALA A 216 -3.93 -1.03 -0.68
N PRO A 217 -4.73 -1.82 -1.42
CA PRO A 217 -5.57 -2.86 -0.86
C PRO A 217 -4.82 -3.76 0.10
N LYS A 218 -5.47 -4.08 1.24
CA LYS A 218 -4.84 -4.78 2.36
C LYS A 218 -5.75 -5.86 2.93
N HIS A 219 -5.23 -6.82 3.64
CA HIS A 219 -3.84 -7.20 3.83
C HIS A 219 -3.59 -8.42 2.95
N TYR A 220 -2.79 -8.28 1.95
CA TYR A 220 -2.53 -9.32 0.97
C TYR A 220 -1.44 -10.29 1.46
N ALA A 221 -1.81 -11.52 1.85
CA ALA A 221 -3.16 -12.07 1.91
C ALA A 221 -3.42 -12.85 3.20
N PHE A 222 -4.66 -13.32 3.38
CA PHE A 222 -5.06 -14.23 4.48
C PHE A 222 -4.95 -13.63 5.89
N ASN A 223 -5.19 -12.34 6.05
CA ASN A 223 -5.23 -11.68 7.37
C ASN A 223 -6.63 -11.72 7.97
N ASP A 224 -7.13 -12.92 8.23
CA ASP A 224 -8.45 -13.17 8.78
C ASP A 224 -8.44 -13.53 10.27
N GLN A 225 -7.30 -13.34 10.93
CA GLN A 225 -7.09 -13.53 12.36
C GLN A 225 -6.08 -12.54 12.91
N GLU A 226 -6.41 -11.87 14.01
CA GLU A 226 -5.51 -10.94 14.70
C GLU A 226 -4.72 -11.59 15.85
N THR A 227 -5.25 -12.65 16.47
CA THR A 227 -4.54 -13.37 17.53
C THR A 227 -3.27 -14.00 16.96
N ASN A 228 -2.12 -13.61 17.52
CA ASN A 228 -0.78 -14.05 17.08
C ASN A 228 -0.48 -13.76 15.59
N ARG A 229 -1.04 -12.70 15.05
CA ARG A 229 -0.98 -12.40 13.61
C ARG A 229 0.44 -12.39 13.02
N THR A 230 1.46 -11.96 13.78
CA THR A 230 2.86 -11.97 13.34
C THR A 230 3.49 -13.35 13.30
N GLY A 231 2.86 -14.35 13.93
CA GLY A 231 3.34 -15.73 13.99
C GLY A 231 2.40 -16.74 13.38
N VAL A 232 1.18 -16.33 13.02
CA VAL A 232 0.19 -17.23 12.44
C VAL A 232 0.57 -17.62 11.02
N ALA A 233 0.42 -18.90 10.70
CA ALA A 233 0.54 -19.45 9.36
C ALA A 233 -0.82 -20.01 8.94
N PRO A 234 -1.63 -19.26 8.18
CA PRO A 234 -2.90 -19.77 7.66
C PRO A 234 -2.66 -20.89 6.65
N TYR A 235 -3.43 -21.94 6.80
CA TYR A 235 -3.47 -23.07 5.87
C TYR A 235 -4.81 -23.05 5.14
N LEU A 236 -4.74 -23.04 3.83
CA LEU A 236 -5.89 -23.05 2.96
C LEU A 236 -5.67 -24.04 1.83
N GLU A 237 -6.75 -24.69 1.40
CA GLU A 237 -6.74 -25.40 0.13
C GLU A 237 -6.62 -24.38 -1.02
N GLU A 238 -5.90 -24.75 -2.07
CA GLU A 238 -5.64 -23.86 -3.20
C GLU A 238 -6.94 -23.33 -3.83
N GLN A 239 -7.96 -24.18 -3.95
CA GLN A 239 -9.26 -23.77 -4.47
C GLN A 239 -9.86 -22.66 -3.60
N ARG A 240 -9.92 -22.83 -2.28
CA ARG A 240 -10.44 -21.82 -1.36
C ARG A 240 -9.64 -20.54 -1.45
N ALA A 241 -8.31 -20.63 -1.49
CA ALA A 241 -7.44 -19.48 -1.61
C ALA A 241 -7.75 -18.66 -2.86
N ARG A 242 -7.87 -19.32 -4.03
CA ARG A 242 -8.10 -18.64 -5.32
C ARG A 242 -9.52 -18.12 -5.49
N GLU A 243 -10.52 -18.91 -5.10
CA GLU A 243 -11.92 -18.57 -5.36
C GLU A 243 -12.51 -17.59 -4.35
N VAL A 244 -11.93 -17.49 -3.16
CA VAL A 244 -12.45 -16.66 -2.08
C VAL A 244 -11.43 -15.62 -1.61
N GLU A 245 -10.36 -16.04 -0.95
CA GLU A 245 -9.48 -15.11 -0.25
C GLU A 245 -8.69 -14.17 -1.20
N LEU A 246 -8.24 -14.69 -2.34
CA LEU A 246 -7.51 -13.92 -3.34
C LEU A 246 -8.43 -13.29 -4.39
N ARG A 247 -9.65 -13.82 -4.56
CA ARG A 247 -10.56 -13.33 -5.60
C ARG A 247 -10.93 -11.87 -5.42
N ALA A 248 -11.15 -11.42 -4.20
CA ALA A 248 -11.43 -10.03 -3.89
C ALA A 248 -10.27 -9.11 -4.35
N PHE A 249 -9.04 -9.49 -4.04
CA PHE A 249 -7.86 -8.74 -4.45
C PHE A 249 -7.64 -8.78 -5.96
N GLN A 250 -7.87 -9.94 -6.58
CA GLN A 250 -7.75 -10.08 -8.02
C GLN A 250 -8.63 -9.06 -8.76
N LEU A 251 -9.89 -8.90 -8.34
CA LEU A 251 -10.80 -7.94 -8.97
C LEU A 251 -10.27 -6.51 -8.86
N ALA A 252 -9.68 -6.13 -7.72
CA ALA A 252 -9.09 -4.81 -7.56
C ALA A 252 -7.83 -4.62 -8.41
N PHE A 253 -6.97 -5.64 -8.50
CA PHE A 253 -5.72 -5.56 -9.26
C PHE A 253 -5.92 -5.58 -10.77
N GLU A 254 -6.98 -6.23 -11.24
CA GLU A 254 -7.37 -6.25 -12.66
C GLU A 254 -8.15 -4.99 -13.08
N ALA A 255 -8.56 -4.16 -12.10
CA ALA A 255 -9.27 -2.92 -12.39
C ALA A 255 -8.36 -1.90 -13.06
N THR A 256 -8.87 -1.29 -14.11
CA THR A 256 -8.19 -0.20 -14.80
C THR A 256 -9.13 0.97 -15.02
N LYS A 257 -8.54 2.15 -15.15
CA LYS A 257 -9.22 3.38 -15.53
C LYS A 257 -8.42 4.08 -16.61
N TYR A 258 -9.09 4.58 -17.62
CA TYR A 258 -8.44 5.38 -18.64
C TYR A 258 -8.01 6.75 -18.09
N ASP A 259 -6.73 7.04 -18.20
CA ASP A 259 -6.12 8.32 -17.85
C ASP A 259 -5.99 9.17 -19.11
N GLU A 260 -6.76 10.26 -19.20
CA GLU A 260 -6.76 11.13 -20.38
C GLU A 260 -5.44 11.88 -20.58
N GLU A 261 -4.70 12.19 -19.48
CA GLU A 261 -3.41 12.86 -19.56
C GLU A 261 -2.32 11.93 -20.10
N ARG A 262 -2.38 10.66 -19.75
CA ARG A 262 -1.43 9.64 -20.20
C ARG A 262 -1.83 9.01 -21.52
N GLY A 263 -3.10 9.02 -21.84
CA GLY A 263 -3.66 8.35 -23.02
C GLY A 263 -3.66 6.82 -22.91
N GLU A 264 -3.66 6.28 -21.70
CA GLU A 264 -3.59 4.85 -21.42
C GLU A 264 -4.45 4.45 -20.21
N ASP A 265 -4.71 3.15 -20.07
CA ASP A 265 -5.36 2.60 -18.89
C ASP A 265 -4.37 2.52 -17.71
N VAL A 266 -4.74 3.11 -16.59
CA VAL A 266 -3.98 3.06 -15.34
C VAL A 266 -4.68 2.12 -14.37
N GLY A 267 -3.92 1.18 -13.83
CA GLY A 267 -4.41 0.20 -12.87
C GLY A 267 -4.02 0.52 -11.43
N MET A 268 -4.20 -0.46 -10.56
CA MET A 268 -3.83 -0.38 -9.15
C MET A 268 -2.31 -0.24 -9.01
N LEU A 269 -1.88 0.78 -8.26
CA LEU A 269 -0.46 1.13 -8.10
C LEU A 269 0.15 0.64 -6.78
N GLY A 270 -0.64 0.11 -5.87
CA GLY A 270 -0.17 -0.28 -4.55
C GLY A 270 -0.84 -1.53 -4.00
N VAL A 271 -0.16 -2.19 -3.08
CA VAL A 271 -0.69 -3.30 -2.28
C VAL A 271 0.02 -3.34 -0.93
N MET A 272 -0.72 -3.61 0.14
CA MET A 272 -0.13 -3.82 1.46
C MET A 272 -0.13 -5.30 1.82
N ALA A 273 1.06 -5.86 1.98
CA ALA A 273 1.23 -7.24 2.38
C ALA A 273 0.74 -7.51 3.81
N SER A 274 0.24 -8.71 4.04
CA SER A 274 -0.11 -9.22 5.37
C SER A 274 1.14 -9.51 6.21
N PHE A 275 0.99 -9.47 7.53
CA PHE A 275 2.03 -9.95 8.45
C PHE A 275 2.04 -11.48 8.62
N SER A 276 0.98 -12.15 8.15
CA SER A 276 0.84 -13.60 8.25
C SER A 276 1.87 -14.31 7.38
N LYS A 277 2.39 -15.43 7.86
CA LYS A 277 3.10 -16.39 7.02
C LYS A 277 2.06 -17.20 6.23
N ILE A 278 2.38 -17.59 5.02
CA ILE A 278 1.49 -18.42 4.20
C ILE A 278 2.13 -19.80 4.05
N GLY A 279 1.37 -20.81 4.50
CA GLY A 279 1.84 -22.18 4.50
C GLY A 279 2.83 -22.51 5.62
N PRO A 280 3.51 -23.67 5.52
CA PRO A 280 4.48 -24.13 6.52
C PRO A 280 5.75 -23.28 6.52
#